data_da4d401cfd1c595a46d86737755955a1
#
_entry.id   da4d401cfd1c595a46d86737755955a1
#
_cell.length_a   1.000
_cell.length_b   1.000
_cell.length_c   1.000
_cell.angle_alpha   90.00
_cell.angle_beta   90.00
_cell.angle_gamma   90.00
#
_symmetry.space_group_name_H-M   'P 1'
#
loop_
_entity.id
_entity.type
_entity.pdbx_description
1 polymer ?
#
loop_
_entity_poly.entity_id
_entity_poly.type
_entity_poly.pdbx_seq_one_letter_code
_entity_poly.pdbx_strand_id
1 'polypeptide(L)'
;MPAFIKGNLKGKAVLHREANCRSQPGALASGLRAAANALRNAPRILRNAIIVTGTGLALVFGSSAAWAQDKAAAKVAKPDIAAGQQIAGGVCAGCHAADGNSPSPANPKLAAQHAAYLAKQLHNFKPQAEGKPPERNNAIMQGFASALNDQQIRDVSAYFAAQKLKPAAAKNKDLVELGQKIYRGGIADKGVPACAGCHSPNGAGIPDQYPRLQGQYAEYTESQLVAFRQGTRANSTQMMTIAARMSDKEMKAVSDYIAGLR
;
A
#
# COMPACT_ATOMS: atom_id res chain seq x y z
N MET A 1 -13.35 62.76 -12.68
CA MET A 1 -12.05 63.31 -13.13
C MET A 1 -11.18 63.47 -11.89
N PRO A 2 -9.94 63.04 -11.81
CA PRO A 2 -8.91 62.71 -12.78
C PRO A 2 -8.29 61.31 -12.45
N ALA A 3 -7.29 60.73 -13.03
CA ALA A 3 -6.34 60.94 -14.12
C ALA A 3 -5.66 59.55 -14.36
N PHE A 4 -5.44 59.28 -15.61
CA PHE A 4 -4.67 58.09 -16.09
C PHE A 4 -3.21 58.19 -15.68
N ILE A 5 -2.61 57.05 -15.21
CA ILE A 5 -1.19 56.83 -15.24
C ILE A 5 -0.91 55.55 -16.07
N LYS A 6 -0.34 55.74 -17.25
CA LYS A 6 0.22 54.68 -18.11
C LYS A 6 1.59 54.27 -17.57
N GLY A 7 1.75 53.05 -17.13
CA GLY A 7 3.02 52.41 -16.80
C GLY A 7 3.47 51.44 -17.89
N ASN A 8 4.55 51.81 -18.54
CA ASN A 8 5.22 51.11 -19.66
C ASN A 8 6.06 49.95 -19.10
N LEU A 9 5.76 48.72 -19.43
CA LEU A 9 6.58 47.54 -19.08
C LEU A 9 7.30 47.01 -20.32
N LYS A 10 8.59 47.33 -20.38
CA LYS A 10 9.57 46.80 -21.35
C LYS A 10 9.75 45.29 -21.12
N GLY A 11 9.64 44.51 -22.19
CA GLY A 11 9.90 43.08 -22.23
C GLY A 11 11.34 42.72 -21.88
N LYS A 12 11.51 41.65 -21.10
CA LYS A 12 12.77 40.90 -21.02
C LYS A 12 12.53 39.54 -21.65
N ALA A 13 13.20 39.33 -22.78
CA ALA A 13 13.30 38.03 -23.44
C ALA A 13 14.05 37.05 -22.54
N VAL A 14 13.45 35.93 -22.25
CA VAL A 14 14.11 34.78 -21.60
C VAL A 14 14.57 33.82 -22.69
N LEU A 15 15.89 33.73 -22.83
CA LEU A 15 16.57 32.80 -23.73
C LEU A 15 16.33 31.34 -23.24
N HIS A 16 15.62 30.57 -24.02
CA HIS A 16 15.57 29.10 -23.88
C HIS A 16 16.95 28.52 -24.30
N ARG A 17 17.63 27.95 -23.33
CA ARG A 17 18.77 27.06 -23.55
C ARG A 17 18.26 25.65 -23.73
N GLU A 18 18.21 25.19 -24.97
CA GLU A 18 18.01 23.78 -25.29
C GLU A 18 19.25 22.99 -24.89
N ALA A 19 19.09 22.10 -23.90
CA ALA A 19 20.10 21.11 -23.52
C ALA A 19 19.96 19.90 -24.45
N ASN A 20 20.88 19.82 -25.40
CA ASN A 20 21.04 18.72 -26.36
C ASN A 20 21.58 17.48 -25.59
N CYS A 21 20.72 16.52 -25.22
CA CYS A 21 21.09 15.26 -24.59
C CYS A 21 21.40 14.22 -25.69
N ARG A 22 22.66 14.20 -26.16
CA ARG A 22 23.19 13.10 -27.00
C ARG A 22 23.37 11.85 -26.14
N SER A 23 22.55 10.86 -26.37
CA SER A 23 22.70 9.49 -25.87
C SER A 23 23.99 8.86 -26.43
N GLN A 24 24.93 8.51 -25.55
CA GLN A 24 26.06 7.64 -25.90
C GLN A 24 25.73 6.20 -25.47
N PRO A 25 25.72 5.22 -26.37
CA PRO A 25 25.71 3.80 -26.03
C PRO A 25 27.15 3.31 -25.94
N GLY A 26 27.63 2.86 -24.80
CA GLY A 26 28.92 2.15 -24.77
C GLY A 26 29.71 2.16 -23.46
N ALA A 27 29.12 1.73 -22.36
CA ALA A 27 29.92 1.52 -21.13
C ALA A 27 29.61 0.22 -20.35
N LEU A 28 28.82 -0.69 -20.87
CA LEU A 28 28.50 -1.97 -20.19
C LEU A 28 29.13 -3.22 -20.83
N ALA A 29 29.89 -3.08 -21.92
CA ALA A 29 30.48 -4.22 -22.60
C ALA A 29 31.95 -4.50 -22.22
N SER A 30 32.64 -3.63 -21.49
CA SER A 30 34.05 -3.77 -21.14
C SER A 30 34.31 -4.52 -19.82
N GLY A 31 33.33 -4.60 -18.92
CA GLY A 31 33.50 -5.23 -17.61
C GLY A 31 33.49 -6.78 -17.63
N LEU A 32 32.76 -7.40 -18.56
CA LEU A 32 32.63 -8.85 -18.66
C LEU A 32 33.75 -9.57 -19.39
N ARG A 33 34.56 -8.86 -20.16
CA ARG A 33 35.73 -9.45 -20.84
C ARG A 33 37.00 -9.52 -19.99
N ALA A 34 37.12 -8.71 -18.95
CA ALA A 34 38.25 -8.72 -18.03
C ALA A 34 38.23 -9.90 -17.06
N ALA A 35 37.05 -10.33 -16.60
CA ALA A 35 36.90 -11.47 -15.68
C ALA A 35 37.16 -12.83 -16.35
N ALA A 36 36.92 -12.98 -17.64
CA ALA A 36 37.15 -14.25 -18.38
C ALA A 36 38.60 -14.50 -18.70
N ASN A 37 39.46 -13.49 -18.75
CA ASN A 37 40.89 -13.64 -19.05
C ASN A 37 41.76 -13.94 -17.80
N ALA A 38 41.28 -13.59 -16.60
CA ALA A 38 42.02 -13.90 -15.36
C ALA A 38 42.02 -15.39 -14.99
N LEU A 39 41.03 -16.15 -15.46
CA LEU A 39 40.94 -17.61 -15.20
C LEU A 39 41.72 -18.48 -16.17
N ARG A 40 42.30 -17.95 -17.26
CA ARG A 40 43.07 -18.72 -18.25
C ARG A 40 44.57 -18.72 -18.00
N ASN A 41 45.10 -17.89 -17.12
CA ASN A 41 46.54 -17.73 -16.90
C ASN A 41 46.99 -18.10 -15.48
N ALA A 42 46.30 -18.99 -14.78
CA ALA A 42 46.81 -19.56 -13.53
C ALA A 42 47.92 -20.58 -13.83
N PRO A 43 49.10 -20.47 -13.18
CA PRO A 43 50.21 -21.35 -13.44
C PRO A 43 49.94 -22.81 -13.00
N ARG A 44 50.31 -23.75 -13.85
CA ARG A 44 50.13 -25.22 -13.71
C ARG A 44 50.92 -25.91 -12.58
N ILE A 45 51.17 -25.24 -11.45
CA ILE A 45 52.09 -25.79 -10.41
C ILE A 45 51.35 -26.46 -9.22
N LEU A 46 50.04 -26.58 -9.25
CA LEU A 46 49.30 -27.25 -8.16
C LEU A 46 48.53 -28.51 -8.60
N ARG A 47 49.11 -29.23 -9.56
CA ARG A 47 48.60 -30.54 -9.96
C ARG A 47 49.77 -31.55 -9.90
N ASN A 48 50.13 -32.05 -8.76
CA ASN A 48 50.76 -33.35 -8.52
C ASN A 48 51.54 -33.29 -7.20
N ALA A 49 50.95 -33.65 -6.10
CA ALA A 49 51.61 -34.20 -4.94
C ALA A 49 50.57 -34.82 -3.99
N ILE A 50 50.01 -35.95 -4.37
CA ILE A 50 49.54 -36.92 -3.38
C ILE A 50 50.09 -38.27 -3.86
N ILE A 51 51.28 -38.55 -3.43
CA ILE A 51 51.85 -39.92 -3.46
C ILE A 51 51.45 -40.57 -2.15
N VAL A 52 50.79 -41.68 -2.30
CA VAL A 52 50.40 -42.65 -1.31
C VAL A 52 51.61 -43.18 -0.57
N THR A 53 51.64 -43.10 0.76
CA THR A 53 52.32 -44.05 1.61
C THR A 53 51.38 -44.51 2.71
N GLY A 54 51.25 -45.80 2.80
CA GLY A 54 50.22 -46.50 3.51
C GLY A 54 50.33 -46.51 5.03
N THR A 55 49.34 -47.20 5.60
CA THR A 55 49.19 -47.73 6.95
C THR A 55 48.79 -46.73 8.04
N GLY A 56 47.52 -46.83 8.44
CA GLY A 56 47.01 -46.17 9.63
C GLY A 56 45.45 -46.04 9.60
N LEU A 57 44.78 -47.14 9.89
CA LEU A 57 43.35 -47.28 10.04
C LEU A 57 42.86 -46.40 11.22
N ALA A 58 42.26 -45.26 10.96
CA ALA A 58 41.40 -44.56 11.92
C ALA A 58 40.20 -43.96 11.17
N LEU A 59 39.12 -44.75 11.11
CA LEU A 59 37.79 -44.27 10.68
C LEU A 59 37.27 -43.27 11.70
N VAL A 60 37.59 -41.99 11.54
CA VAL A 60 36.86 -40.92 12.18
C VAL A 60 35.67 -40.58 11.27
N PHE A 61 34.55 -41.28 11.49
CA PHE A 61 33.27 -40.78 10.99
C PHE A 61 32.97 -39.46 11.66
N GLY A 62 33.49 -38.38 11.09
CA GLY A 62 33.04 -37.04 11.37
C GLY A 62 31.57 -36.92 10.92
N SER A 63 30.65 -37.17 11.83
CA SER A 63 29.24 -36.85 11.65
C SER A 63 29.12 -35.35 11.41
N SER A 64 29.14 -34.95 10.14
CA SER A 64 28.65 -33.66 9.72
C SER A 64 27.13 -33.67 10.04
N ALA A 65 26.79 -33.44 11.31
CA ALA A 65 25.44 -33.08 11.66
C ALA A 65 25.15 -31.77 10.91
N ALA A 66 24.60 -31.91 9.71
CA ALA A 66 23.95 -30.83 9.01
C ALA A 66 22.89 -30.26 9.94
N TRP A 67 23.17 -29.11 10.47
CA TRP A 67 22.20 -28.31 11.22
C TRP A 67 21.18 -27.81 10.20
N ALA A 68 20.33 -28.73 9.71
CA ALA A 68 19.06 -28.36 9.14
C ALA A 68 18.28 -27.73 10.30
N GLN A 69 18.44 -26.44 10.53
CA GLN A 69 17.48 -25.67 11.27
C GLN A 69 16.21 -25.67 10.41
N ASP A 70 15.38 -26.68 10.63
CA ASP A 70 13.96 -26.60 10.35
C ASP A 70 13.46 -25.36 11.09
N LYS A 71 13.44 -24.22 10.42
CA LYS A 71 12.53 -23.14 10.78
C LYS A 71 11.14 -23.71 10.51
N ALA A 72 10.65 -24.50 11.45
CA ALA A 72 9.24 -24.86 11.48
C ALA A 72 8.49 -23.55 11.36
N ALA A 73 7.83 -23.32 10.23
CA ALA A 73 7.02 -22.13 10.00
C ALA A 73 6.01 -22.13 11.15
N ALA A 74 6.21 -21.18 12.07
CA ALA A 74 5.37 -21.08 13.25
C ALA A 74 3.92 -21.02 12.76
N LYS A 75 3.12 -22.04 13.08
CA LYS A 75 1.73 -22.12 12.64
C LYS A 75 1.02 -20.87 13.11
N VAL A 76 0.66 -19.99 12.16
CA VAL A 76 -0.01 -18.73 12.46
C VAL A 76 -1.28 -19.04 13.24
N ALA A 77 -1.38 -18.55 14.46
CA ALA A 77 -2.53 -18.81 15.32
C ALA A 77 -3.81 -18.22 14.70
N LYS A 78 -4.92 -18.92 14.88
CA LYS A 78 -6.24 -18.43 14.45
C LYS A 78 -6.58 -17.14 15.19
N PRO A 79 -7.37 -16.23 14.59
CA PRO A 79 -7.86 -15.05 15.28
C PRO A 79 -8.73 -15.40 16.48
N ASP A 80 -8.53 -14.70 17.60
CA ASP A 80 -9.40 -14.74 18.78
C ASP A 80 -10.33 -13.52 18.77
N ILE A 81 -11.62 -13.78 18.53
CA ILE A 81 -12.65 -12.73 18.44
C ILE A 81 -12.87 -12.04 19.79
N ALA A 82 -12.76 -12.76 20.91
CA ALA A 82 -12.96 -12.20 22.24
C ALA A 82 -11.80 -11.26 22.62
N ALA A 83 -10.57 -11.66 22.34
CA ALA A 83 -9.40 -10.77 22.48
C ALA A 83 -9.51 -9.56 21.57
N GLY A 84 -9.96 -9.73 20.32
CA GLY A 84 -10.24 -8.65 19.38
C GLY A 84 -11.28 -7.66 19.90
N GLN A 85 -12.34 -8.12 20.54
CA GLN A 85 -13.36 -7.29 21.17
C GLN A 85 -12.80 -6.44 22.32
N GLN A 86 -11.93 -7.00 23.15
CA GLN A 86 -11.28 -6.24 24.22
C GLN A 86 -10.41 -5.10 23.67
N ILE A 87 -9.61 -5.38 22.62
CA ILE A 87 -8.79 -4.36 21.94
C ILE A 87 -9.68 -3.29 21.33
N ALA A 88 -10.75 -3.70 20.63
CA ALA A 88 -11.69 -2.77 19.99
C ALA A 88 -12.33 -1.82 21.02
N GLY A 89 -12.81 -2.36 22.16
CA GLY A 89 -13.45 -1.59 23.23
C GLY A 89 -12.50 -0.67 23.99
N GLY A 90 -11.26 -1.12 24.24
CA GLY A 90 -10.29 -0.36 25.03
C GLY A 90 -9.50 0.67 24.23
N VAL A 91 -9.15 0.36 22.98
CA VAL A 91 -8.20 1.16 22.20
C VAL A 91 -8.87 1.88 21.03
N CYS A 92 -9.75 1.19 20.29
CA CYS A 92 -10.27 1.70 19.03
C CYS A 92 -11.58 2.49 19.18
N ALA A 93 -12.34 2.21 20.27
CA ALA A 93 -13.71 2.66 20.45
C ALA A 93 -13.85 4.18 20.48
N GLY A 94 -12.86 4.92 20.99
CA GLY A 94 -12.91 6.38 21.09
C GLY A 94 -13.10 7.09 19.74
N CYS A 95 -12.60 6.49 18.65
CA CYS A 95 -12.70 7.06 17.30
C CYS A 95 -13.61 6.25 16.37
N HIS A 96 -13.60 4.90 16.50
CA HIS A 96 -14.27 4.01 15.56
C HIS A 96 -15.56 3.38 16.14
N ALA A 97 -15.92 3.67 17.39
CA ALA A 97 -16.88 2.97 18.22
C ALA A 97 -16.51 1.49 18.46
N ALA A 98 -17.02 0.89 19.53
CA ALA A 98 -16.69 -0.48 19.89
C ALA A 98 -17.16 -1.51 18.83
N ASP A 99 -18.25 -1.22 18.13
CA ASP A 99 -18.79 -2.04 17.03
C ASP A 99 -18.22 -1.67 15.64
N GLY A 100 -17.25 -0.76 15.58
CA GLY A 100 -16.66 -0.31 14.32
C GLY A 100 -17.56 0.60 13.47
N ASN A 101 -18.69 1.05 13.99
CA ASN A 101 -19.57 2.00 13.31
C ASN A 101 -19.31 3.42 13.81
N SER A 102 -18.15 3.98 13.45
CA SER A 102 -17.75 5.33 13.84
C SER A 102 -18.91 6.33 13.76
N PRO A 103 -19.10 7.19 14.78
CA PRO A 103 -20.10 8.25 14.73
C PRO A 103 -19.63 9.47 13.90
N SER A 104 -18.35 9.57 13.61
CA SER A 104 -17.74 10.70 12.91
C SER A 104 -17.28 10.36 11.51
N PRO A 105 -17.60 11.14 10.47
CA PRO A 105 -17.11 10.93 9.11
C PRO A 105 -15.61 11.15 8.95
N ALA A 106 -14.94 11.77 9.93
CA ALA A 106 -13.48 11.87 9.94
C ALA A 106 -12.79 10.52 10.18
N ASN A 107 -13.48 9.58 10.84
CA ASN A 107 -12.97 8.25 11.15
C ASN A 107 -13.77 7.20 10.34
N PRO A 108 -13.11 6.21 9.71
CA PRO A 108 -13.82 5.24 8.91
C PRO A 108 -14.67 4.28 9.74
N LYS A 109 -15.73 3.79 9.12
CA LYS A 109 -16.44 2.59 9.59
C LYS A 109 -15.56 1.38 9.33
N LEU A 110 -15.35 0.57 10.37
CA LEU A 110 -14.56 -0.66 10.33
C LEU A 110 -15.45 -1.91 10.27
N ALA A 111 -16.70 -1.78 10.74
CA ALA A 111 -17.67 -2.87 10.75
C ALA A 111 -17.87 -3.49 9.36
N ALA A 112 -17.90 -4.83 9.31
CA ALA A 112 -18.06 -5.64 8.11
C ALA A 112 -16.98 -5.41 7.02
N GLN A 113 -15.88 -4.76 7.32
CA GLN A 113 -14.73 -4.70 6.41
C GLN A 113 -13.98 -6.03 6.44
N HIS A 114 -13.37 -6.43 5.34
CA HIS A 114 -12.60 -7.67 5.25
C HIS A 114 -11.45 -7.71 6.27
N ALA A 115 -11.34 -8.80 7.02
CA ALA A 115 -10.35 -8.93 8.09
C ALA A 115 -8.91 -8.76 7.58
N ALA A 116 -8.56 -9.40 6.47
CA ALA A 116 -7.22 -9.28 5.89
C ALA A 116 -6.92 -7.86 5.41
N TYR A 117 -7.93 -7.15 4.88
CA TYR A 117 -7.76 -5.74 4.54
C TYR A 117 -7.51 -4.87 5.78
N LEU A 118 -8.26 -5.07 6.87
CA LEU A 118 -8.03 -4.33 8.13
C LEU A 118 -6.62 -4.60 8.67
N ALA A 119 -6.21 -5.87 8.71
CA ALA A 119 -4.87 -6.25 9.12
C ALA A 119 -3.79 -5.59 8.25
N LYS A 120 -3.94 -5.63 6.92
CA LYS A 120 -3.05 -4.93 6.00
C LYS A 120 -2.96 -3.43 6.32
N GLN A 121 -4.09 -2.76 6.58
CA GLN A 121 -4.07 -1.34 6.90
C GLN A 121 -3.33 -1.05 8.21
N LEU A 122 -3.52 -1.85 9.25
CA LEU A 122 -2.80 -1.71 10.51
C LEU A 122 -1.28 -1.90 10.32
N HIS A 123 -0.86 -2.90 9.53
CA HIS A 123 0.55 -3.06 9.19
C HIS A 123 1.10 -1.88 8.39
N ASN A 124 0.36 -1.34 7.42
CA ASN A 124 0.80 -0.23 6.59
C ASN A 124 0.88 1.12 7.34
N PHE A 125 0.23 1.26 8.49
CA PHE A 125 0.43 2.41 9.39
C PHE A 125 1.70 2.32 10.21
N LYS A 126 2.28 1.12 10.40
CA LYS A 126 3.52 0.97 11.16
C LYS A 126 4.70 1.56 10.40
N PRO A 127 5.72 2.08 11.11
CA PRO A 127 6.97 2.45 10.48
C PRO A 127 7.56 1.25 9.74
N GLN A 128 8.14 1.51 8.58
CA GLN A 128 8.88 0.51 7.82
C GLN A 128 10.27 0.32 8.44
N ALA A 129 10.93 -0.81 8.16
CA ALA A 129 12.33 -1.01 8.50
C ALA A 129 13.22 0.09 7.90
N GLU A 130 14.37 0.38 8.53
CA GLU A 130 15.39 1.29 8.01
C GLU A 130 14.95 2.77 7.90
N GLY A 131 14.00 3.22 8.73
CA GLY A 131 13.60 4.63 8.79
C GLY A 131 12.74 5.09 7.61
N LYS A 132 12.27 4.18 6.76
CA LYS A 132 11.31 4.52 5.71
C LYS A 132 9.96 4.92 6.31
N PRO A 133 9.29 5.91 5.73
CA PRO A 133 7.96 6.30 6.19
C PRO A 133 6.96 5.15 6.03
N PRO A 134 5.89 5.11 6.84
CA PRO A 134 4.83 4.13 6.68
C PRO A 134 4.18 4.28 5.29
N GLU A 135 3.79 3.16 4.68
CA GLU A 135 3.06 3.17 3.39
C GLU A 135 1.73 3.93 3.47
N ARG A 136 1.22 4.08 4.67
CA ARG A 136 0.03 4.84 4.98
C ARG A 136 0.33 5.82 6.10
N ASN A 137 0.59 7.07 5.72
CA ASN A 137 1.01 8.10 6.68
C ASN A 137 -0.21 8.70 7.40
N ASN A 138 -0.34 8.38 8.68
CA ASN A 138 -1.30 8.98 9.61
C ASN A 138 -0.74 8.83 11.03
N ALA A 139 -0.30 9.92 11.64
CA ALA A 139 0.40 9.91 12.93
C ALA A 139 -0.44 9.29 14.06
N ILE A 140 -1.76 9.53 14.08
CA ILE A 140 -2.67 8.96 15.10
C ILE A 140 -2.72 7.44 14.96
N MET A 141 -3.03 6.94 13.76
CA MET A 141 -3.12 5.50 13.53
C MET A 141 -1.77 4.80 13.62
N GLN A 142 -0.67 5.47 13.29
CA GLN A 142 0.68 4.95 13.48
C GLN A 142 0.95 4.64 14.95
N GLY A 143 0.59 5.56 15.87
CA GLY A 143 0.75 5.34 17.31
C GLY A 143 0.00 4.08 17.78
N PHE A 144 -1.28 3.97 17.43
CA PHE A 144 -2.10 2.80 17.80
C PHE A 144 -1.62 1.51 17.14
N ALA A 145 -1.34 1.52 15.85
CA ALA A 145 -0.90 0.34 15.12
C ALA A 145 0.45 -0.20 15.63
N SER A 146 1.39 0.70 15.99
CA SER A 146 2.71 0.33 16.49
C SER A 146 2.65 -0.39 17.84
N ALA A 147 1.64 -0.13 18.66
CA ALA A 147 1.43 -0.78 19.94
C ALA A 147 0.87 -2.22 19.83
N LEU A 148 0.37 -2.63 18.65
CA LEU A 148 -0.23 -3.94 18.45
C LEU A 148 0.79 -4.93 17.87
N ASN A 149 0.84 -6.16 18.40
CA ASN A 149 1.56 -7.26 17.77
C ASN A 149 0.71 -7.91 16.66
N ASP A 150 1.30 -8.81 15.88
CA ASP A 150 0.63 -9.43 14.73
C ASP A 150 -0.61 -10.26 15.11
N GLN A 151 -0.62 -10.92 16.28
CA GLN A 151 -1.78 -11.64 16.74
C GLN A 151 -2.91 -10.67 17.09
N GLN A 152 -2.63 -9.62 17.83
CA GLN A 152 -3.62 -8.59 18.18
C GLN A 152 -4.20 -7.90 16.94
N ILE A 153 -3.38 -7.68 15.91
CA ILE A 153 -3.85 -7.15 14.63
C ILE A 153 -4.84 -8.12 13.97
N ARG A 154 -4.53 -9.43 13.96
CA ARG A 154 -5.46 -10.44 13.44
C ARG A 154 -6.77 -10.49 14.24
N ASP A 155 -6.68 -10.48 15.56
CA ASP A 155 -7.81 -10.58 16.46
C ASP A 155 -8.79 -9.41 16.29
N VAL A 156 -8.30 -8.18 16.36
CA VAL A 156 -9.14 -6.98 16.21
C VAL A 156 -9.69 -6.82 14.79
N SER A 157 -8.93 -7.24 13.78
CA SER A 157 -9.40 -7.24 12.39
C SER A 157 -10.53 -8.23 12.17
N ALA A 158 -10.42 -9.44 12.72
CA ALA A 158 -11.48 -10.46 12.68
C ALA A 158 -12.72 -10.01 13.46
N TYR A 159 -12.55 -9.39 14.61
CA TYR A 159 -13.65 -8.84 15.38
C TYR A 159 -14.46 -7.80 14.59
N PHE A 160 -13.81 -6.77 14.02
CA PHE A 160 -14.52 -5.76 13.24
C PHE A 160 -15.13 -6.31 11.94
N ALA A 161 -14.50 -7.30 11.32
CA ALA A 161 -15.06 -7.97 10.14
C ALA A 161 -16.38 -8.69 10.45
N ALA A 162 -16.53 -9.21 11.66
CA ALA A 162 -17.75 -9.88 12.12
C ALA A 162 -18.87 -8.90 12.53
N GLN A 163 -18.59 -7.60 12.66
CA GLN A 163 -19.59 -6.63 13.09
C GLN A 163 -20.56 -6.27 11.96
N LYS A 164 -21.79 -5.92 12.34
CA LYS A 164 -22.81 -5.49 11.39
C LYS A 164 -22.60 -4.00 11.01
N LEU A 165 -22.45 -3.75 9.73
CA LEU A 165 -22.33 -2.36 9.22
C LEU A 165 -23.65 -1.61 9.37
N LYS A 166 -23.56 -0.41 9.94
CA LYS A 166 -24.59 0.65 9.86
C LYS A 166 -24.16 1.60 8.74
N PRO A 167 -24.68 1.45 7.51
CA PRO A 167 -24.15 2.15 6.37
C PRO A 167 -24.42 3.64 6.42
N ALA A 168 -23.51 4.46 5.88
CA ALA A 168 -23.75 5.85 5.57
C ALA A 168 -24.75 5.99 4.40
N ALA A 169 -25.10 7.20 4.03
CA ALA A 169 -25.98 7.48 2.91
C ALA A 169 -25.37 8.56 2.00
N ALA A 170 -25.71 8.53 0.72
CA ALA A 170 -25.46 9.64 -0.19
C ALA A 170 -26.25 10.87 0.26
N LYS A 171 -25.65 12.04 0.20
CA LYS A 171 -26.23 13.29 0.69
C LYS A 171 -26.45 14.32 -0.41
N ASN A 172 -25.73 14.20 -1.53
CA ASN A 172 -25.73 15.19 -2.60
C ASN A 172 -26.38 14.64 -3.86
N LYS A 173 -27.66 14.97 -4.05
CA LYS A 173 -28.45 14.52 -5.22
C LYS A 173 -27.84 14.94 -6.56
N ASP A 174 -27.21 16.11 -6.62
CA ASP A 174 -26.64 16.66 -7.85
C ASP A 174 -25.38 15.92 -8.30
N LEU A 175 -24.73 15.19 -7.38
CA LEU A 175 -23.52 14.42 -7.65
C LEU A 175 -23.78 12.94 -7.89
N VAL A 176 -24.94 12.41 -7.52
CA VAL A 176 -25.25 10.97 -7.59
C VAL A 176 -25.09 10.42 -8.99
N GLU A 177 -25.62 11.11 -10.01
CA GLU A 177 -25.54 10.65 -11.40
C GLU A 177 -24.08 10.59 -11.89
N LEU A 178 -23.29 11.63 -11.63
CA LEU A 178 -21.87 11.65 -11.96
C LEU A 178 -21.13 10.55 -11.22
N GLY A 179 -21.38 10.40 -9.91
CA GLY A 179 -20.77 9.38 -9.07
C GLY A 179 -21.07 7.96 -9.57
N GLN A 180 -22.32 7.72 -9.97
CA GLN A 180 -22.76 6.45 -10.55
C GLN A 180 -22.05 6.14 -11.87
N LYS A 181 -21.98 7.13 -12.79
CA LYS A 181 -21.26 6.98 -14.05
C LYS A 181 -19.79 6.60 -13.83
N ILE A 182 -19.11 7.32 -12.93
CA ILE A 182 -17.71 7.04 -12.60
C ILE A 182 -17.57 5.65 -11.95
N TYR A 183 -18.40 5.32 -10.98
CA TYR A 183 -18.28 4.05 -10.28
C TYR A 183 -18.49 2.85 -11.21
N ARG A 184 -19.47 2.92 -12.10
CA ARG A 184 -19.87 1.83 -12.99
C ARG A 184 -19.16 1.81 -14.33
N GLY A 185 -18.80 2.97 -14.88
CA GLY A 185 -18.21 3.13 -16.21
C GLY A 185 -16.78 3.64 -16.25
N GLY A 186 -16.28 4.22 -15.15
CA GLY A 186 -15.00 4.90 -15.14
C GLY A 186 -15.03 6.27 -15.83
N ILE A 187 -13.86 6.75 -16.25
CA ILE A 187 -13.65 8.00 -16.99
C ILE A 187 -12.70 7.67 -18.14
N ALA A 188 -13.25 7.30 -19.30
CA ALA A 188 -12.49 6.71 -20.41
C ALA A 188 -11.40 7.65 -20.97
N ASP A 189 -11.72 8.91 -21.16
CA ASP A 189 -10.81 9.96 -21.66
C ASP A 189 -9.62 10.24 -20.71
N LYS A 190 -9.75 9.89 -19.43
CA LYS A 190 -8.67 9.97 -18.43
C LYS A 190 -8.02 8.62 -18.14
N GLY A 191 -8.47 7.53 -18.75
CA GLY A 191 -8.01 6.18 -18.47
C GLY A 191 -8.26 5.76 -17.02
N VAL A 192 -9.34 6.23 -16.39
CA VAL A 192 -9.80 5.80 -15.07
C VAL A 192 -10.77 4.63 -15.26
N PRO A 193 -10.43 3.41 -14.80
CA PRO A 193 -11.31 2.25 -14.93
C PRO A 193 -12.55 2.37 -14.04
N ALA A 194 -13.59 1.59 -14.34
CA ALA A 194 -14.75 1.47 -13.48
C ALA A 194 -14.38 0.93 -12.10
N CYS A 195 -14.73 1.64 -11.02
CA CYS A 195 -14.45 1.21 -9.65
C CYS A 195 -15.11 -0.14 -9.33
N ALA A 196 -16.30 -0.39 -9.90
CA ALA A 196 -17.06 -1.61 -9.77
C ALA A 196 -16.28 -2.86 -10.24
N GLY A 197 -15.33 -2.73 -11.18
CA GLY A 197 -14.53 -3.84 -11.68
C GLY A 197 -13.65 -4.50 -10.61
N CYS A 198 -13.14 -3.70 -9.66
CA CYS A 198 -12.33 -4.20 -8.55
C CYS A 198 -13.12 -4.27 -7.24
N HIS A 199 -13.97 -3.27 -6.98
CA HIS A 199 -14.69 -3.16 -5.70
C HIS A 199 -16.09 -3.79 -5.70
N SER A 200 -16.46 -4.51 -6.75
CA SER A 200 -17.77 -5.12 -7.01
C SER A 200 -18.88 -4.10 -7.32
N PRO A 201 -19.92 -4.48 -8.08
CA PRO A 201 -21.00 -3.56 -8.48
C PRO A 201 -21.73 -2.91 -7.32
N ASN A 202 -21.85 -3.62 -6.20
CA ASN A 202 -22.48 -3.13 -4.97
C ASN A 202 -21.49 -2.58 -3.94
N GLY A 203 -20.19 -2.51 -4.24
CA GLY A 203 -19.18 -2.04 -3.32
C GLY A 203 -18.79 -3.02 -2.22
N ALA A 204 -19.12 -4.32 -2.36
CA ALA A 204 -18.76 -5.34 -1.37
C ALA A 204 -17.26 -5.63 -1.33
N GLY A 205 -16.53 -5.31 -2.40
CA GLY A 205 -15.12 -5.64 -2.56
C GLY A 205 -14.89 -7.12 -2.87
N ILE A 206 -13.63 -7.49 -2.87
CA ILE A 206 -13.18 -8.89 -2.99
C ILE A 206 -12.27 -9.16 -1.79
N PRO A 207 -12.60 -10.15 -0.93
CA PRO A 207 -11.79 -10.45 0.26
C PRO A 207 -10.31 -10.57 -0.09
N ASP A 208 -9.46 -10.02 0.79
CA ASP A 208 -8.02 -9.97 0.76
C ASP A 208 -7.40 -9.12 -0.39
N GLN A 209 -8.15 -8.85 -1.47
CA GLN A 209 -7.66 -8.09 -2.62
C GLN A 209 -8.14 -6.63 -2.60
N TYR A 210 -9.45 -6.43 -2.56
CA TYR A 210 -10.07 -5.11 -2.66
C TYR A 210 -11.04 -4.86 -1.50
N PRO A 211 -10.97 -3.70 -0.82
CA PRO A 211 -11.82 -3.42 0.32
C PRO A 211 -13.28 -3.24 -0.06
N ARG A 212 -14.16 -3.51 0.90
CA ARG A 212 -15.53 -3.04 0.88
C ARG A 212 -15.55 -1.52 0.91
N LEU A 213 -16.29 -0.92 0.01
CA LEU A 213 -16.54 0.52 -0.07
C LEU A 213 -17.97 0.88 0.33
N GLN A 214 -18.89 -0.03 0.11
CA GLN A 214 -20.31 0.08 0.38
C GLN A 214 -20.58 0.67 1.77
N GLY A 215 -21.35 1.75 1.80
CA GLY A 215 -21.82 2.36 3.05
C GLY A 215 -20.75 3.03 3.90
N GLN A 216 -19.55 3.24 3.38
CA GLN A 216 -18.51 4.05 4.01
C GLN A 216 -18.87 5.54 3.90
N TYR A 217 -18.39 6.35 4.80
CA TYR A 217 -18.57 7.79 4.73
C TYR A 217 -17.99 8.39 3.46
N ALA A 218 -18.76 9.29 2.81
CA ALA A 218 -18.32 10.00 1.61
C ALA A 218 -17.06 10.81 1.88
N GLU A 219 -17.04 11.54 2.98
CA GLU A 219 -15.93 12.39 3.40
C GLU A 219 -14.64 11.58 3.63
N TYR A 220 -14.77 10.40 4.25
CA TYR A 220 -13.62 9.51 4.40
C TYR A 220 -13.15 8.95 3.07
N THR A 221 -14.05 8.50 2.21
CA THR A 221 -13.69 7.94 0.89
C THR A 221 -13.00 8.99 0.03
N GLU A 222 -13.51 10.21 0.00
CA GLU A 222 -12.90 11.36 -0.69
C GLU A 222 -11.49 11.63 -0.16
N SER A 223 -11.34 11.74 1.17
CA SER A 223 -10.03 11.97 1.78
C SER A 223 -9.01 10.88 1.45
N GLN A 224 -9.45 9.63 1.30
CA GLN A 224 -8.56 8.53 0.90
C GLN A 224 -8.14 8.62 -0.58
N LEU A 225 -9.04 9.02 -1.47
CA LEU A 225 -8.68 9.27 -2.87
C LEU A 225 -7.67 10.42 -2.99
N VAL A 226 -7.88 11.51 -2.24
CA VAL A 226 -6.92 12.62 -2.15
C VAL A 226 -5.57 12.15 -1.60
N ALA A 227 -5.57 11.34 -0.53
CA ALA A 227 -4.35 10.80 0.07
C ALA A 227 -3.57 9.90 -0.91
N PHE A 228 -4.24 9.09 -1.72
CA PHE A 228 -3.60 8.32 -2.79
C PHE A 228 -3.00 9.23 -3.86
N ARG A 229 -3.71 10.27 -4.29
CA ARG A 229 -3.21 11.25 -5.27
C ARG A 229 -1.97 12.00 -4.77
N GLN A 230 -1.96 12.33 -3.48
CA GLN A 230 -0.87 13.06 -2.83
C GLN A 230 0.31 12.16 -2.42
N GLY A 231 0.18 10.84 -2.49
CA GLY A 231 1.20 9.89 -2.05
C GLY A 231 1.31 9.73 -0.52
N THR A 232 0.49 10.42 0.29
CA THR A 232 0.44 10.21 1.75
C THR A 232 -0.15 8.85 2.12
N ARG A 233 -0.85 8.23 1.17
CA ARG A 233 -1.26 6.83 1.18
C ARG A 233 -0.67 6.13 -0.04
N ALA A 234 0.41 5.38 0.14
CA ALA A 234 1.20 4.76 -0.92
C ALA A 234 1.06 3.23 -0.99
N ASN A 235 0.14 2.65 -0.22
CA ASN A 235 -0.02 1.21 -0.07
C ASN A 235 -0.78 0.51 -1.22
N SER A 236 -1.02 1.21 -2.33
CA SER A 236 -1.61 0.65 -3.56
C SER A 236 -1.22 1.51 -4.77
N THR A 237 -0.33 1.00 -5.60
CA THR A 237 0.10 1.65 -6.84
C THR A 237 -1.06 1.87 -7.80
N GLN A 238 -2.00 0.92 -7.88
CA GLN A 238 -3.19 1.04 -8.73
C GLN A 238 -4.06 2.23 -8.29
N MET A 239 -4.33 2.35 -6.99
CA MET A 239 -5.16 3.45 -6.48
C MET A 239 -4.46 4.81 -6.62
N MET A 240 -3.13 4.87 -6.45
CA MET A 240 -2.35 6.08 -6.71
C MET A 240 -2.48 6.52 -8.17
N THR A 241 -2.33 5.57 -9.11
CA THR A 241 -2.45 5.84 -10.55
C THR A 241 -3.85 6.31 -10.94
N ILE A 242 -4.90 5.69 -10.38
CA ILE A 242 -6.29 6.05 -10.61
C ILE A 242 -6.57 7.45 -10.05
N ALA A 243 -6.24 7.68 -8.78
CA ALA A 243 -6.51 8.93 -8.10
C ALA A 243 -5.77 10.13 -8.72
N ALA A 244 -4.54 9.92 -9.23
CA ALA A 244 -3.77 10.97 -9.91
C ALA A 244 -4.48 11.55 -11.15
N ARG A 245 -5.41 10.79 -11.74
CA ARG A 245 -6.15 11.17 -12.96
C ARG A 245 -7.51 11.80 -12.68
N MET A 246 -7.95 11.80 -11.42
CA MET A 246 -9.27 12.29 -11.02
C MET A 246 -9.22 13.74 -10.52
N SER A 247 -10.21 14.53 -10.89
CA SER A 247 -10.45 15.86 -10.31
C SER A 247 -11.14 15.76 -8.94
N ASP A 248 -11.09 16.84 -8.15
CA ASP A 248 -11.77 16.91 -6.85
C ASP A 248 -13.29 16.71 -6.99
N LYS A 249 -13.90 17.26 -8.03
CA LYS A 249 -15.34 17.07 -8.31
C LYS A 249 -15.67 15.59 -8.55
N GLU A 250 -14.85 14.88 -9.31
CA GLU A 250 -15.03 13.45 -9.61
C GLU A 250 -14.84 12.59 -8.35
N MET A 251 -13.80 12.89 -7.55
CA MET A 251 -13.56 12.21 -6.27
C MET A 251 -14.74 12.40 -5.32
N LYS A 252 -15.22 13.62 -5.18
CA LYS A 252 -16.38 13.96 -4.35
C LYS A 252 -17.65 13.23 -4.82
N ALA A 253 -17.92 13.24 -6.12
CA ALA A 253 -19.11 12.61 -6.70
C ALA A 253 -19.10 11.09 -6.49
N VAL A 254 -18.00 10.41 -6.79
CA VAL A 254 -17.92 8.94 -6.62
C VAL A 254 -17.96 8.55 -5.15
N SER A 255 -17.40 9.36 -4.25
CA SER A 255 -17.41 9.11 -2.81
C SER A 255 -18.82 9.22 -2.22
N ASP A 256 -19.61 10.21 -2.63
CA ASP A 256 -21.01 10.35 -2.21
C ASP A 256 -21.86 9.18 -2.73
N TYR A 257 -21.68 8.78 -3.99
CA TYR A 257 -22.36 7.60 -4.54
C TYR A 257 -22.01 6.31 -3.77
N ILE A 258 -20.74 6.09 -3.43
CA ILE A 258 -20.26 4.94 -2.66
C ILE A 258 -20.94 4.87 -1.28
N ALA A 259 -21.15 6.00 -0.60
CA ALA A 259 -21.83 6.04 0.69
C ALA A 259 -23.28 5.52 0.58
N GLY A 260 -23.93 5.69 -0.56
CA GLY A 260 -25.28 5.21 -0.86
C GLY A 260 -25.37 3.78 -1.39
N LEU A 261 -24.27 3.12 -1.74
CA LEU A 261 -24.29 1.74 -2.26
C LEU A 261 -24.83 0.73 -1.24
N ARG A 262 -25.63 -0.22 -1.76
CA ARG A 262 -26.22 -1.34 -1.01
C ARG A 262 -26.01 -2.65 -1.72
#